data_600e8f576ab7ef42a87146fd6bf9234a
#
_entry.id   600e8f576ab7ef42a87146fd6bf9234a
#
_cell.length_a   1.000
_cell.length_b   1.000
_cell.length_c   1.000
_cell.angle_alpha   90.00
_cell.angle_beta   90.00
_cell.angle_gamma   90.00
#
_symmetry.space_group_name_H-M   'P 1'
#
loop_
_entity.id
_entity.type
_entity.pdbx_description
1 polymer ?
#
loop_
_entity_poly.entity_id
_entity_poly.type
_entity_poly.pdbx_seq_one_letter_code
_entity_poly.pdbx_strand_id
1 'polypeptide(L)'
;NGAVCPISVKLALAMVANGATGQTQQEILKTLGYQTIEQLNQFVAETMAWKVTEMNGDYYKKDNDSLLCFANGLWRNSSLQNADFSENFKNRIKNFQAVSGTVTTDTALQVINAWVKQMTQGMIPEIITDANFETALINTAYFKCTWLQQFQEENNTKGTFYNIDNTQSEIDFMNQTENFYYCESNGWQMLGIPYSDNNYNFYIFLPEKDNQQPLKDETINRLLQFQEKIKVDVSIPKFSMENSYHLEKTLQTMGINAMFQNFADFNEMYADG
;
A
#
# COMPACT_ATOMS: atom_id res chain seq x y z
N ASN A 1 7.55 7.66 13.11
CA ASN A 1 8.11 7.20 11.83
C ASN A 1 7.45 5.88 11.47
N GLY A 2 7.08 5.70 10.20
CA GLY A 2 6.45 4.48 9.76
C GLY A 2 6.25 4.40 8.25
N ALA A 3 5.87 3.22 7.76
CA ALA A 3 5.56 2.97 6.37
C ALA A 3 4.05 2.79 6.17
N VAL A 4 3.52 3.34 5.10
CA VAL A 4 2.13 3.17 4.68
C VAL A 4 2.08 2.99 3.16
N CYS A 5 1.14 2.18 2.69
CA CYS A 5 0.85 2.03 1.27
C CYS A 5 -0.50 2.68 0.94
N PRO A 6 -0.54 3.94 0.45
CA PRO A 6 -1.79 4.66 0.20
C PRO A 6 -2.69 3.95 -0.84
N ILE A 7 -2.10 3.34 -1.86
CA ILE A 7 -2.85 2.59 -2.89
C ILE A 7 -3.56 1.39 -2.27
N SER A 8 -2.91 0.65 -1.36
CA SER A 8 -3.51 -0.49 -0.66
C SER A 8 -4.73 -0.04 0.18
N VAL A 9 -4.59 1.04 0.95
CA VAL A 9 -5.71 1.62 1.70
C VAL A 9 -6.86 2.04 0.78
N LYS A 10 -6.54 2.70 -0.34
CA LYS A 10 -7.53 3.14 -1.33
C LYS A 10 -8.26 1.96 -1.98
N LEU A 11 -7.57 0.88 -2.32
CA LEU A 11 -8.20 -0.34 -2.87
C LEU A 11 -9.11 -1.02 -1.85
N ALA A 12 -8.70 -1.10 -0.57
CA ALA A 12 -9.56 -1.63 0.48
C ALA A 12 -10.83 -0.79 0.67
N LEU A 13 -10.70 0.54 0.76
CA LEU A 13 -11.85 1.45 0.84
C LEU A 13 -12.74 1.40 -0.41
N ALA A 14 -12.17 1.18 -1.58
CA ALA A 14 -12.93 1.01 -2.82
C ALA A 14 -13.78 -0.28 -2.79
N MET A 15 -13.28 -1.38 -2.23
CA MET A 15 -14.10 -2.58 -2.01
C MET A 15 -15.27 -2.30 -1.05
N VAL A 16 -15.00 -1.60 0.06
CA VAL A 16 -16.03 -1.19 1.03
C VAL A 16 -17.09 -0.32 0.36
N ALA A 17 -16.69 0.67 -0.45
CA ALA A 17 -17.60 1.59 -1.15
C ALA A 17 -18.55 0.85 -2.12
N ASN A 18 -18.09 -0.26 -2.73
CA ASN A 18 -18.92 -1.06 -3.63
C ASN A 18 -20.04 -1.85 -2.91
N GLY A 19 -19.87 -2.12 -1.61
CA GLY A 19 -20.89 -2.77 -0.78
C GLY A 19 -21.76 -1.78 -0.01
N ALA A 20 -21.39 -0.49 0.00
CA ALA A 20 -22.05 0.57 0.74
C ALA A 20 -23.06 1.33 -0.13
N THR A 21 -24.06 1.95 0.53
CA THR A 21 -25.00 2.88 -0.10
C THR A 21 -25.15 4.15 0.72
N GLY A 22 -25.94 5.10 0.20
CA GLY A 22 -26.30 6.33 0.91
C GLY A 22 -25.11 7.15 1.42
N GLN A 23 -25.18 7.63 2.65
CA GLN A 23 -24.13 8.44 3.27
C GLN A 23 -22.82 7.69 3.42
N THR A 24 -22.86 6.39 3.74
CA THR A 24 -21.67 5.56 3.90
C THR A 24 -20.82 5.54 2.64
N GLN A 25 -21.43 5.32 1.49
CA GLN A 25 -20.74 5.34 0.20
C GLN A 25 -20.25 6.74 -0.17
N GLN A 26 -21.10 7.77 0.03
CA GLN A 26 -20.77 9.14 -0.36
C GLN A 26 -19.56 9.71 0.39
N GLU A 27 -19.43 9.44 1.68
CA GLU A 27 -18.27 9.88 2.47
C GLU A 27 -16.98 9.24 1.99
N ILE A 28 -17.00 7.95 1.65
CA ILE A 28 -15.84 7.24 1.09
C ILE A 28 -15.46 7.84 -0.26
N LEU A 29 -16.41 7.95 -1.18
CA LEU A 29 -16.17 8.51 -2.51
C LEU A 29 -15.59 9.92 -2.44
N LYS A 30 -16.19 10.80 -1.63
CA LYS A 30 -15.74 12.18 -1.43
C LYS A 30 -14.31 12.24 -0.89
N THR A 31 -14.00 11.44 0.11
CA THR A 31 -12.66 11.40 0.72
C THR A 31 -11.61 10.88 -0.26
N LEU A 32 -11.96 9.92 -1.10
CA LEU A 32 -11.09 9.39 -2.15
C LEU A 32 -11.00 10.29 -3.40
N GLY A 33 -11.79 11.39 -3.46
CA GLY A 33 -11.78 12.36 -4.56
C GLY A 33 -12.59 11.94 -5.78
N TYR A 34 -13.62 11.08 -5.61
CA TYR A 34 -14.50 10.62 -6.69
C TYR A 34 -15.93 11.10 -6.50
N GLN A 35 -16.64 11.30 -7.61
CA GLN A 35 -18.05 11.68 -7.59
C GLN A 35 -18.98 10.46 -7.69
N THR A 36 -18.53 9.40 -8.37
CA THR A 36 -19.32 8.18 -8.58
C THR A 36 -18.50 6.92 -8.32
N ILE A 37 -19.20 5.82 -8.05
CA ILE A 37 -18.58 4.51 -7.85
C ILE A 37 -17.92 3.99 -9.14
N GLU A 38 -18.46 4.36 -10.31
CA GLU A 38 -17.91 3.99 -11.61
C GLU A 38 -16.53 4.61 -11.83
N GLN A 39 -16.34 5.90 -11.47
CA GLN A 39 -15.03 6.56 -11.54
C GLN A 39 -14.00 5.88 -10.62
N LEU A 40 -14.43 5.53 -9.41
CA LEU A 40 -13.57 4.79 -8.48
C LEU A 40 -13.21 3.40 -9.04
N ASN A 41 -14.18 2.69 -9.61
CA ASN A 41 -13.96 1.37 -10.21
C ASN A 41 -13.09 1.41 -11.47
N GLN A 42 -13.14 2.50 -12.24
CA GLN A 42 -12.20 2.73 -13.33
C GLN A 42 -10.77 2.87 -12.83
N PHE A 43 -10.54 3.68 -11.78
CA PHE A 43 -9.22 3.78 -11.14
C PHE A 43 -8.73 2.41 -10.66
N VAL A 44 -9.61 1.59 -10.06
CA VAL A 44 -9.25 0.23 -9.62
C VAL A 44 -8.81 -0.63 -10.80
N ALA A 45 -9.59 -0.64 -11.90
CA ALA A 45 -9.25 -1.42 -13.09
C ALA A 45 -7.90 -1.01 -13.68
N GLU A 46 -7.62 0.29 -13.77
CA GLU A 46 -6.34 0.83 -14.21
C GLU A 46 -5.20 0.42 -13.28
N THR A 47 -5.40 0.55 -11.95
CA THR A 47 -4.40 0.15 -10.96
C THR A 47 -4.10 -1.34 -10.99
N MET A 48 -5.13 -2.17 -11.12
CA MET A 48 -4.96 -3.63 -11.20
C MET A 48 -4.30 -4.08 -12.52
N ALA A 49 -4.31 -3.24 -13.55
CA ALA A 49 -3.59 -3.47 -14.79
C ALA A 49 -2.06 -3.17 -14.69
N TRP A 50 -1.59 -2.47 -13.67
CA TRP A 50 -0.16 -2.20 -13.45
C TRP A 50 0.65 -3.42 -13.04
N LYS A 51 0.04 -4.58 -12.94
CA LYS A 51 0.71 -5.82 -12.58
C LYS A 51 1.81 -6.16 -13.56
N VAL A 52 3.00 -6.36 -13.05
CA VAL A 52 4.18 -6.75 -13.82
C VAL A 52 4.23 -8.26 -14.12
N THR A 53 3.34 -9.07 -13.53
CA THR A 53 3.37 -10.53 -13.68
C THR A 53 2.01 -11.16 -13.94
N GLU A 54 1.95 -12.03 -14.95
CA GLU A 54 0.85 -12.97 -15.12
C GLU A 54 0.85 -14.01 -13.99
N MET A 55 -0.28 -14.12 -13.31
CA MET A 55 -0.52 -15.15 -12.29
C MET A 55 -0.84 -16.47 -13.01
N ASN A 56 0.17 -17.29 -13.30
CA ASN A 56 0.00 -18.64 -13.80
C ASN A 56 0.15 -19.64 -12.65
N GLY A 57 -0.90 -19.89 -11.88
CA GLY A 57 -0.96 -20.98 -10.91
C GLY A 57 0.07 -20.98 -9.77
N ASP A 58 1.30 -20.64 -10.04
CA ASP A 58 2.33 -20.22 -9.09
C ASP A 58 2.37 -18.70 -9.12
N TYR A 59 1.95 -18.08 -8.04
CA TYR A 59 1.67 -16.65 -7.92
C TYR A 59 2.83 -15.71 -8.30
N TYR A 60 4.00 -16.24 -8.69
CA TYR A 60 5.20 -15.47 -9.01
C TYR A 60 6.05 -16.18 -10.04
N LYS A 61 6.28 -15.56 -11.21
CA LYS A 61 7.33 -16.03 -12.12
C LYS A 61 8.71 -15.70 -11.55
N LYS A 62 9.58 -16.70 -11.57
CA LYS A 62 10.92 -16.69 -10.98
C LYS A 62 11.94 -15.79 -11.70
N ASP A 63 11.60 -15.22 -12.85
CA ASP A 63 12.59 -14.68 -13.80
C ASP A 63 12.52 -13.15 -14.00
N ASN A 64 11.62 -12.42 -13.30
CA ASN A 64 11.63 -10.97 -13.34
C ASN A 64 12.08 -10.42 -11.99
N ASP A 65 13.16 -9.64 -12.01
CA ASP A 65 13.73 -8.95 -10.86
C ASP A 65 12.79 -7.90 -10.25
N SER A 66 11.67 -7.62 -10.91
CA SER A 66 10.67 -6.62 -10.50
C SER A 66 9.29 -7.24 -10.36
N LEU A 67 8.68 -7.08 -9.20
CA LEU A 67 7.36 -7.60 -8.89
C LEU A 67 6.54 -6.55 -8.12
N LEU A 68 5.42 -6.12 -8.70
CA LEU A 68 4.36 -5.41 -7.99
C LEU A 68 3.10 -6.25 -8.04
N CYS A 69 2.57 -6.62 -6.89
CA CYS A 69 1.36 -7.41 -6.75
C CYS A 69 0.39 -6.74 -5.79
N PHE A 70 -0.86 -6.58 -6.23
CA PHE A 70 -1.99 -6.25 -5.36
C PHE A 70 -2.88 -7.49 -5.27
N ALA A 71 -3.15 -7.97 -4.07
CA ALA A 71 -4.09 -9.06 -3.86
C ALA A 71 -5.24 -8.58 -2.96
N ASN A 72 -6.46 -8.88 -3.39
CA ASN A 72 -7.69 -8.52 -2.70
C ASN A 72 -8.39 -9.77 -2.21
N GLY A 73 -8.81 -9.77 -0.96
CA GLY A 73 -9.54 -10.87 -0.33
C GLY A 73 -10.87 -10.39 0.24
N LEU A 74 -11.90 -11.18 0.02
CA LEU A 74 -13.24 -10.98 0.53
C LEU A 74 -13.66 -12.24 1.28
N TRP A 75 -13.74 -12.15 2.60
CA TRP A 75 -14.00 -13.29 3.47
C TRP A 75 -15.26 -13.08 4.29
N ARG A 76 -16.21 -14.02 4.20
CA ARG A 76 -17.40 -14.06 5.05
C ARG A 76 -17.20 -15.07 6.17
N ASN A 77 -17.44 -14.66 7.41
CA ASN A 77 -17.49 -15.58 8.54
C ASN A 77 -18.90 -16.14 8.71
N SER A 78 -19.13 -17.37 8.28
CA SER A 78 -20.45 -18.01 8.32
C SER A 78 -20.94 -18.34 9.74
N SER A 79 -20.09 -18.22 10.75
CA SER A 79 -20.53 -18.33 12.15
C SER A 79 -21.24 -17.07 12.66
N LEU A 80 -21.04 -15.92 12.03
CA LEU A 80 -21.56 -14.61 12.45
C LEU A 80 -22.47 -13.98 11.40
N GLN A 81 -22.24 -14.24 10.10
CA GLN A 81 -23.03 -13.72 8.98
C GLN A 81 -23.61 -14.86 8.14
N ASN A 82 -24.94 -15.00 8.15
CA ASN A 82 -25.64 -16.06 7.45
C ASN A 82 -25.87 -15.75 5.96
N ALA A 83 -26.09 -14.47 5.60
CA ALA A 83 -26.32 -14.06 4.22
C ALA A 83 -25.05 -14.16 3.38
N ASP A 84 -25.15 -14.66 2.17
CA ASP A 84 -24.06 -14.64 1.21
C ASP A 84 -23.88 -13.25 0.59
N PHE A 85 -22.70 -12.99 0.01
CA PHE A 85 -22.49 -11.78 -0.79
C PHE A 85 -23.43 -11.74 -1.98
N SER A 86 -24.04 -10.58 -2.22
CA SER A 86 -24.93 -10.39 -3.35
C SER A 86 -24.20 -10.53 -4.70
N GLU A 87 -24.90 -11.01 -5.73
CA GLU A 87 -24.34 -11.10 -7.09
C GLU A 87 -23.98 -9.71 -7.65
N ASN A 88 -24.74 -8.68 -7.28
CA ASN A 88 -24.43 -7.30 -7.66
C ASN A 88 -23.10 -6.85 -7.07
N PHE A 89 -22.85 -7.09 -5.79
CA PHE A 89 -21.59 -6.76 -5.15
C PHE A 89 -20.42 -7.53 -5.76
N LYS A 90 -20.56 -8.85 -5.95
CA LYS A 90 -19.54 -9.68 -6.60
C LYS A 90 -19.20 -9.16 -8.00
N ASN A 91 -20.20 -8.76 -8.80
CA ASN A 91 -20.00 -8.21 -10.13
C ASN A 91 -19.28 -6.84 -10.10
N ARG A 92 -19.64 -5.96 -9.15
CA ARG A 92 -18.99 -4.65 -9.00
C ARG A 92 -17.50 -4.77 -8.66
N ILE A 93 -17.14 -5.73 -7.79
CA ILE A 93 -15.74 -5.93 -7.38
C ILE A 93 -14.96 -6.88 -8.29
N LYS A 94 -15.51 -7.31 -9.41
CA LYS A 94 -14.83 -8.23 -10.34
C LYS A 94 -13.47 -7.67 -10.82
N ASN A 95 -13.40 -6.37 -11.07
CA ASN A 95 -12.16 -5.71 -11.50
C ASN A 95 -11.07 -5.67 -10.42
N PHE A 96 -11.42 -5.91 -9.16
CA PHE A 96 -10.45 -6.05 -8.08
C PHE A 96 -9.70 -7.39 -8.13
N GLN A 97 -10.16 -8.35 -8.94
CA GLN A 97 -9.64 -9.72 -9.00
C GLN A 97 -9.58 -10.35 -7.58
N ALA A 98 -10.58 -10.04 -6.76
CA ALA A 98 -10.62 -10.47 -5.38
C ALA A 98 -10.87 -11.98 -5.29
N VAL A 99 -10.11 -12.65 -4.44
CA VAL A 99 -10.44 -13.99 -3.97
C VAL A 99 -11.56 -13.85 -2.96
N SER A 100 -12.66 -14.58 -3.16
CA SER A 100 -13.73 -14.64 -2.16
C SER A 100 -13.81 -16.03 -1.53
N GLY A 101 -14.06 -16.06 -0.22
CA GLY A 101 -14.18 -17.31 0.51
C GLY A 101 -15.10 -17.18 1.73
N THR A 102 -15.53 -18.36 2.21
CA THR A 102 -16.28 -18.48 3.45
C THR A 102 -15.40 -19.18 4.48
N VAL A 103 -15.33 -18.60 5.66
CA VAL A 103 -14.63 -19.16 6.82
C VAL A 103 -15.61 -19.31 7.99
N THR A 104 -15.19 -20.02 9.02
CA THR A 104 -15.84 -20.02 10.34
C THR A 104 -14.94 -19.32 11.34
N THR A 105 -15.48 -18.99 12.52
CA THR A 105 -14.65 -18.41 13.61
C THR A 105 -13.43 -19.26 13.91
N ASP A 106 -13.55 -20.60 13.86
CA ASP A 106 -12.45 -21.51 14.15
C ASP A 106 -11.37 -21.58 13.04
N THR A 107 -11.74 -21.29 11.80
CA THR A 107 -10.84 -21.43 10.64
C THR A 107 -10.30 -20.11 10.12
N ALA A 108 -10.93 -18.99 10.48
CA ALA A 108 -10.65 -17.67 9.89
C ALA A 108 -9.17 -17.26 10.02
N LEU A 109 -8.60 -17.38 11.22
CA LEU A 109 -7.21 -16.99 11.46
C LEU A 109 -6.24 -17.79 10.58
N GLN A 110 -6.43 -19.10 10.54
CA GLN A 110 -5.56 -19.99 9.77
C GLN A 110 -5.67 -19.71 8.27
N VAL A 111 -6.89 -19.62 7.73
CA VAL A 111 -7.13 -19.49 6.29
C VAL A 111 -6.69 -18.11 5.79
N ILE A 112 -7.09 -17.06 6.48
CA ILE A 112 -6.81 -15.69 6.04
C ILE A 112 -5.33 -15.36 6.19
N ASN A 113 -4.71 -15.70 7.31
CA ASN A 113 -3.29 -15.44 7.51
C ASN A 113 -2.41 -16.26 6.56
N ALA A 114 -2.78 -17.52 6.27
CA ALA A 114 -2.07 -18.32 5.26
C ALA A 114 -2.15 -17.69 3.88
N TRP A 115 -3.33 -17.17 3.48
CA TRP A 115 -3.51 -16.47 2.22
C TRP A 115 -2.68 -15.18 2.15
N VAL A 116 -2.70 -14.33 3.18
CA VAL A 116 -1.90 -13.10 3.22
C VAL A 116 -0.41 -13.41 3.17
N LYS A 117 0.05 -14.40 3.95
CA LYS A 117 1.44 -14.85 3.92
C LYS A 117 1.87 -15.29 2.53
N GLN A 118 1.02 -16.02 1.80
CA GLN A 118 1.27 -16.42 0.41
C GLN A 118 1.35 -15.19 -0.51
N MET A 119 0.36 -14.28 -0.44
CA MET A 119 0.29 -13.08 -1.30
C MET A 119 1.46 -12.11 -1.07
N THR A 120 2.07 -12.13 0.11
CA THR A 120 3.20 -11.25 0.48
C THR A 120 4.53 -11.99 0.53
N GLN A 121 4.61 -13.20 -0.03
CA GLN A 121 5.82 -14.05 0.02
C GLN A 121 6.42 -14.21 1.43
N GLY A 122 5.55 -14.30 2.43
CA GLY A 122 5.95 -14.44 3.83
C GLY A 122 6.31 -13.14 4.55
N MET A 123 6.27 -11.99 3.87
CA MET A 123 6.56 -10.69 4.49
C MET A 123 5.55 -10.30 5.56
N ILE A 124 4.27 -10.67 5.37
CA ILE A 124 3.22 -10.49 6.37
C ILE A 124 2.73 -11.89 6.80
N PRO A 125 3.27 -12.43 7.90
CA PRO A 125 2.89 -13.78 8.36
C PRO A 125 1.50 -13.81 8.99
N GLU A 126 1.04 -12.69 9.56
CA GLU A 126 -0.22 -12.57 10.27
C GLU A 126 -0.81 -11.18 10.07
N ILE A 127 -2.08 -11.08 9.66
CA ILE A 127 -2.82 -9.82 9.45
C ILE A 127 -4.01 -9.70 10.41
N ILE A 128 -4.62 -10.82 10.80
CA ILE A 128 -5.71 -10.87 11.76
C ILE A 128 -5.33 -11.73 12.95
N THR A 129 -5.66 -11.24 14.16
CA THR A 129 -5.45 -11.92 15.44
C THR A 129 -6.74 -12.28 16.14
N ASP A 130 -7.89 -11.81 15.61
CA ASP A 130 -9.23 -12.08 16.11
C ASP A 130 -10.15 -12.46 14.93
N ALA A 131 -11.02 -13.43 15.15
CA ALA A 131 -12.00 -13.92 14.18
C ALA A 131 -13.42 -13.36 14.44
N ASN A 132 -13.58 -12.39 15.30
CA ASN A 132 -14.86 -11.77 15.63
C ASN A 132 -15.24 -10.68 14.61
N PHE A 133 -15.46 -11.10 13.36
CA PHE A 133 -15.91 -10.24 12.24
C PHE A 133 -16.95 -11.00 11.41
N GLU A 134 -17.92 -10.31 10.87
CA GLU A 134 -18.89 -10.85 9.91
C GLU A 134 -18.28 -10.95 8.51
N THR A 135 -17.57 -9.91 8.12
CA THR A 135 -16.86 -9.83 6.83
C THR A 135 -15.50 -9.18 7.01
N ALA A 136 -14.49 -9.73 6.36
CA ALA A 136 -13.17 -9.15 6.23
C ALA A 136 -12.86 -8.83 4.77
N LEU A 137 -12.57 -7.56 4.51
CA LEU A 137 -12.07 -7.05 3.23
C LEU A 137 -10.59 -6.74 3.40
N ILE A 138 -9.74 -7.44 2.68
CA ILE A 138 -8.29 -7.37 2.84
C ILE A 138 -7.67 -7.00 1.51
N ASN A 139 -6.80 -6.00 1.52
CA ASN A 139 -5.89 -5.73 0.41
C ASN A 139 -4.45 -5.93 0.89
N THR A 140 -3.62 -6.54 0.05
CA THR A 140 -2.18 -6.58 0.22
C THR A 140 -1.50 -5.96 -0.98
N ALA A 141 -0.41 -5.23 -0.73
CA ALA A 141 0.51 -4.77 -1.74
C ALA A 141 1.89 -5.36 -1.46
N TYR A 142 2.45 -6.03 -2.43
CA TYR A 142 3.81 -6.56 -2.36
C TYR A 142 4.63 -5.96 -3.50
N PHE A 143 5.75 -5.33 -3.17
CA PHE A 143 6.69 -4.79 -4.13
C PHE A 143 8.09 -5.33 -3.84
N LYS A 144 8.75 -5.85 -4.88
CA LYS A 144 10.14 -6.25 -4.86
C LYS A 144 10.76 -5.87 -6.19
N CYS A 145 11.90 -5.19 -6.15
CA CYS A 145 12.62 -4.82 -7.35
C CYS A 145 14.11 -4.65 -7.05
N THR A 146 14.96 -4.95 -8.00
CA THR A 146 16.40 -4.66 -7.92
C THR A 146 16.66 -3.24 -8.42
N TRP A 147 17.74 -2.64 -7.99
CA TRP A 147 18.18 -1.34 -8.49
C TRP A 147 18.67 -1.44 -9.94
N LEU A 148 18.42 -0.44 -10.76
CA LEU A 148 18.98 -0.37 -12.12
C LEU A 148 20.51 -0.39 -12.08
N GLN A 149 21.09 0.38 -11.17
CA GLN A 149 22.52 0.33 -10.83
C GLN A 149 22.63 -0.27 -9.42
N GLN A 150 23.12 -1.50 -9.34
CA GLN A 150 23.18 -2.22 -8.06
C GLN A 150 24.30 -1.66 -7.18
N PHE A 151 23.98 -1.45 -5.90
CA PHE A 151 24.98 -1.17 -4.90
C PHE A 151 25.85 -2.42 -4.67
N GLN A 152 27.15 -2.27 -4.83
CA GLN A 152 28.09 -3.37 -4.63
C GLN A 152 28.37 -3.54 -3.14
N GLU A 153 28.34 -4.78 -2.64
CA GLU A 153 28.48 -5.05 -1.20
C GLU A 153 29.85 -4.63 -0.65
N GLU A 154 30.91 -4.74 -1.46
CA GLU A 154 32.27 -4.31 -1.11
C GLU A 154 32.38 -2.81 -0.87
N ASN A 155 31.45 -1.99 -1.36
CA ASN A 155 31.40 -0.55 -1.12
C ASN A 155 30.61 -0.17 0.13
N ASN A 156 30.00 -1.15 0.81
CA ASN A 156 29.27 -0.87 2.04
C ASN A 156 30.22 -0.46 3.17
N THR A 157 29.79 0.51 3.94
CA THR A 157 30.55 1.00 5.12
C THR A 157 29.67 1.01 6.35
N LYS A 158 30.30 0.76 7.51
CA LYS A 158 29.64 1.03 8.80
C LYS A 158 29.74 2.51 9.12
N GLY A 159 28.68 3.07 9.64
CA GLY A 159 28.65 4.47 10.03
C GLY A 159 27.62 4.75 11.12
N THR A 160 27.75 5.92 11.73
CA THR A 160 26.84 6.37 12.78
C THR A 160 25.59 6.99 12.17
N PHE A 161 24.44 6.45 12.54
CA PHE A 161 23.13 7.05 12.24
C PHE A 161 22.62 7.78 13.48
N TYR A 162 22.24 9.05 13.30
CA TYR A 162 21.71 9.89 14.36
C TYR A 162 20.19 9.81 14.37
N ASN A 163 19.63 9.19 15.40
CA ASN A 163 18.20 9.02 15.56
C ASN A 163 17.52 10.34 15.99
N ILE A 164 16.22 10.44 15.75
CA ILE A 164 15.43 11.64 16.09
C ILE A 164 15.39 11.95 17.59
N ASP A 165 15.60 10.95 18.43
CA ASP A 165 15.71 11.07 19.90
C ASP A 165 17.11 11.41 20.38
N ASN A 166 18.02 11.80 19.47
CA ASN A 166 19.44 12.08 19.69
C ASN A 166 20.29 10.86 20.12
N THR A 167 19.77 9.66 20.08
CA THR A 167 20.59 8.44 20.22
C THR A 167 21.36 8.18 18.93
N GLN A 168 22.38 7.35 19.03
CA GLN A 168 23.22 6.95 17.90
C GLN A 168 23.15 5.45 17.70
N SER A 169 23.08 5.04 16.43
CA SER A 169 23.12 3.62 16.04
C SER A 169 24.24 3.42 15.02
N GLU A 170 25.00 2.35 15.16
CA GLU A 170 25.96 1.93 14.13
C GLU A 170 25.22 1.04 13.13
N ILE A 171 25.17 1.45 11.87
CA ILE A 171 24.44 0.74 10.81
C ILE A 171 25.29 0.63 9.54
N ASP A 172 24.91 -0.27 8.65
CA ASP A 172 25.53 -0.41 7.34
C ASP A 172 24.92 0.60 6.36
N PHE A 173 25.80 1.32 5.65
CA PHE A 173 25.46 2.20 4.56
C PHE A 173 25.83 1.55 3.21
N MET A 174 24.94 1.59 2.26
CA MET A 174 25.19 1.27 0.86
C MET A 174 25.72 2.52 0.16
N ASN A 175 26.83 2.38 -0.55
CA ASN A 175 27.49 3.51 -1.19
C ASN A 175 27.67 3.26 -2.68
N GLN A 176 27.40 4.29 -3.50
CA GLN A 176 27.80 4.34 -4.91
C GLN A 176 27.77 5.75 -5.46
N THR A 177 28.52 5.99 -6.52
CA THR A 177 28.58 7.26 -7.25
C THR A 177 28.15 7.04 -8.68
N GLU A 178 26.91 7.43 -9.01
CA GLU A 178 26.27 7.21 -10.31
C GLU A 178 25.39 8.38 -10.74
N ASN A 179 24.84 8.32 -11.95
CA ASN A 179 23.88 9.30 -12.43
C ASN A 179 22.48 8.98 -11.93
N PHE A 180 22.01 9.79 -10.99
CA PHE A 180 20.69 9.70 -10.40
C PHE A 180 19.82 10.91 -10.74
N TYR A 181 18.51 10.75 -10.59
CA TYR A 181 17.61 11.91 -10.61
C TYR A 181 17.81 12.74 -9.35
N TYR A 182 18.07 14.02 -9.52
CA TYR A 182 18.34 14.94 -8.43
C TYR A 182 17.69 16.29 -8.65
N CYS A 183 17.21 16.93 -7.58
CA CYS A 183 16.70 18.28 -7.59
C CYS A 183 16.74 18.87 -6.19
N GLU A 184 16.95 20.17 -6.08
CA GLU A 184 16.83 20.94 -4.84
C GLU A 184 15.76 22.03 -5.01
N SER A 185 14.88 22.16 -4.03
CA SER A 185 13.87 23.21 -3.99
C SER A 185 13.28 23.40 -2.59
N ASN A 186 13.06 24.66 -2.23
CA ASN A 186 12.38 25.03 -0.97
C ASN A 186 12.99 24.41 0.30
N GLY A 187 14.33 24.30 0.34
CA GLY A 187 15.03 23.70 1.48
C GLY A 187 14.93 22.18 1.57
N TRP A 188 14.64 21.52 0.45
CA TRP A 188 14.59 20.07 0.30
C TRP A 188 15.48 19.61 -0.84
N GLN A 189 16.18 18.52 -0.61
CA GLN A 189 16.88 17.75 -1.65
C GLN A 189 16.05 16.50 -1.97
N MET A 190 15.98 16.15 -3.25
CA MET A 190 15.36 14.92 -3.71
C MET A 190 16.36 14.10 -4.50
N LEU A 191 16.48 12.83 -4.13
CA LEU A 191 17.22 11.81 -4.87
C LEU A 191 16.24 10.78 -5.41
N GLY A 192 16.28 10.49 -6.70
CA GLY A 192 15.51 9.43 -7.34
C GLY A 192 16.41 8.31 -7.86
N ILE A 193 16.26 7.12 -7.32
CA ILE A 193 17.02 5.92 -7.69
C ILE A 193 16.12 5.01 -8.51
N PRO A 194 16.42 4.78 -9.80
CA PRO A 194 15.58 3.94 -10.66
C PRO A 194 15.75 2.46 -10.30
N TYR A 195 14.63 1.74 -10.39
CA TYR A 195 14.64 0.29 -10.36
C TYR A 195 14.92 -0.30 -11.76
N SER A 196 15.30 -1.58 -11.82
CA SER A 196 15.76 -2.27 -13.01
C SER A 196 14.72 -2.37 -14.14
N ASP A 197 13.44 -2.28 -13.80
CA ASP A 197 12.35 -2.32 -14.79
C ASP A 197 12.09 -0.97 -15.48
N ASN A 198 12.75 0.12 -15.04
CA ASN A 198 12.59 1.49 -15.52
C ASN A 198 11.17 2.09 -15.38
N ASN A 199 10.26 1.40 -14.69
CA ASN A 199 8.90 1.90 -14.44
C ASN A 199 8.75 2.54 -13.06
N TYR A 200 9.60 2.16 -12.13
CA TYR A 200 9.55 2.61 -10.74
C TYR A 200 10.85 3.28 -10.33
N ASN A 201 10.74 4.23 -9.41
CA ASN A 201 11.86 4.89 -8.79
C ASN A 201 11.64 4.92 -7.26
N PHE A 202 12.72 4.80 -6.53
CA PHE A 202 12.74 5.07 -5.10
C PHE A 202 13.16 6.52 -4.89
N TYR A 203 12.30 7.34 -4.30
CA TYR A 203 12.59 8.72 -4.03
C TYR A 203 12.89 8.95 -2.56
N ILE A 204 13.99 9.66 -2.29
CA ILE A 204 14.37 10.13 -0.97
C ILE A 204 14.24 11.65 -0.97
N PHE A 205 13.49 12.19 0.00
CA PHE A 205 13.37 13.61 0.25
C PHE A 205 14.10 13.93 1.55
N LEU A 206 15.18 14.69 1.45
CA LEU A 206 16.02 15.06 2.59
C LEU A 206 15.88 16.56 2.85
N PRO A 207 15.47 16.99 4.07
CA PRO A 207 15.48 18.41 4.41
C PRO A 207 16.90 18.92 4.52
N GLU A 208 17.17 20.15 4.12
CA GLU A 208 18.39 20.86 4.45
C GLU A 208 18.53 20.97 5.96
N LYS A 209 19.77 21.06 6.46
CA LYS A 209 20.11 20.91 7.88
C LYS A 209 19.25 21.72 8.84
N ASP A 210 18.85 22.93 8.45
CA ASP A 210 18.08 23.85 9.30
C ASP A 210 16.62 23.99 8.86
N ASN A 211 16.18 23.20 7.87
CA ASN A 211 14.82 23.25 7.36
C ASN A 211 13.86 22.48 8.29
N GLN A 212 12.99 23.21 8.99
CA GLN A 212 11.94 22.65 9.84
C GLN A 212 10.57 22.67 9.16
N GLN A 213 10.49 23.08 7.90
CA GLN A 213 9.22 23.12 7.19
C GLN A 213 8.77 21.70 6.81
N PRO A 214 7.47 21.38 6.93
CA PRO A 214 6.97 20.09 6.47
C PRO A 214 7.11 19.98 4.94
N LEU A 215 7.38 18.77 4.47
CA LEU A 215 7.34 18.49 3.04
C LEU A 215 5.90 18.56 2.53
N LYS A 216 5.64 19.49 1.62
CA LYS A 216 4.31 19.73 1.04
C LYS A 216 4.22 19.15 -0.37
N ASP A 217 3.01 18.81 -0.81
CA ASP A 217 2.76 18.27 -2.16
C ASP A 217 3.27 19.22 -3.27
N GLU A 218 3.14 20.53 -3.08
CA GLU A 218 3.68 21.52 -4.02
C GLU A 218 5.21 21.39 -4.16
N THR A 219 5.92 21.19 -3.06
CA THR A 219 7.38 20.99 -3.07
C THR A 219 7.74 19.64 -3.71
N ILE A 220 7.02 18.57 -3.38
CA ILE A 220 7.22 17.25 -4.02
C ILE A 220 7.02 17.37 -5.54
N ASN A 221 5.91 17.93 -5.98
CA ASN A 221 5.61 18.09 -7.41
C ASN A 221 6.68 18.91 -8.13
N ARG A 222 7.17 19.97 -7.51
CA ARG A 222 8.24 20.80 -8.06
C ARG A 222 9.55 20.01 -8.19
N LEU A 223 9.95 19.28 -7.16
CA LEU A 223 11.15 18.46 -7.17
C LEU A 223 11.08 17.38 -8.25
N LEU A 224 9.94 16.69 -8.39
CA LEU A 224 9.73 15.69 -9.43
C LEU A 224 9.70 16.27 -10.84
N GLN A 225 9.16 17.48 -11.02
CA GLN A 225 9.07 18.14 -12.33
C GLN A 225 10.43 18.62 -12.86
N PHE A 226 11.29 19.13 -11.97
CA PHE A 226 12.56 19.76 -12.34
C PHE A 226 13.80 18.92 -12.05
N GLN A 227 13.61 17.60 -11.81
CA GLN A 227 14.71 16.68 -11.57
C GLN A 227 15.58 16.51 -12.84
N GLU A 228 16.87 16.44 -12.64
CA GLU A 228 17.85 16.17 -13.69
C GLU A 228 18.69 14.94 -13.35
N LYS A 229 19.19 14.25 -14.37
CA LYS A 229 20.17 13.18 -14.15
C LYS A 229 21.56 13.77 -14.04
N ILE A 230 22.10 13.76 -12.84
CA ILE A 230 23.45 14.24 -12.54
C ILE A 230 24.23 13.20 -11.75
N LYS A 231 25.56 13.32 -11.75
CA LYS A 231 26.42 12.45 -10.97
C LYS A 231 26.31 12.81 -9.49
N VAL A 232 25.86 11.87 -8.67
CA VAL A 232 25.66 12.03 -7.23
C VAL A 232 26.44 10.93 -6.49
N ASP A 233 27.15 11.33 -5.44
CA ASP A 233 27.75 10.42 -4.48
C ASP A 233 26.72 10.11 -3.38
N VAL A 234 26.31 8.85 -3.29
CA VAL A 234 25.15 8.43 -2.49
C VAL A 234 25.60 7.48 -1.39
N SER A 235 25.17 7.77 -0.16
CA SER A 235 25.32 6.92 1.01
C SER A 235 23.95 6.74 1.68
N ILE A 236 23.36 5.54 1.59
CA ILE A 236 22.01 5.24 2.09
C ILE A 236 22.09 4.17 3.17
N PRO A 237 21.46 4.38 4.33
CA PRO A 237 21.40 3.36 5.36
C PRO A 237 20.61 2.13 4.87
N LYS A 238 21.08 0.93 5.20
CA LYS A 238 20.24 -0.27 5.11
C LYS A 238 19.22 -0.23 6.25
N PHE A 239 17.95 -0.29 5.93
CA PHE A 239 16.89 -0.26 6.95
C PHE A 239 15.77 -1.26 6.65
N SER A 240 15.10 -1.66 7.70
CA SER A 240 13.83 -2.40 7.68
C SER A 240 12.83 -1.70 8.59
N MET A 241 11.58 -1.63 8.17
CA MET A 241 10.51 -1.03 8.98
C MET A 241 9.30 -1.96 8.99
N GLU A 242 8.72 -2.13 10.16
CA GLU A 242 7.46 -2.82 10.36
C GLU A 242 6.53 -1.91 11.18
N ASN A 243 5.30 -1.73 10.70
CA ASN A 243 4.34 -0.85 11.35
C ASN A 243 2.93 -1.42 11.20
N SER A 244 2.14 -1.24 12.25
CA SER A 244 0.70 -1.51 12.24
C SER A 244 -0.05 -0.25 12.66
N TYR A 245 -1.08 0.10 11.90
CA TYR A 245 -1.89 1.30 12.14
C TYR A 245 -3.37 0.97 12.21
N HIS A 246 -4.03 1.47 13.25
CA HIS A 246 -5.48 1.55 13.29
C HIS A 246 -5.93 2.85 12.61
N LEU A 247 -6.51 2.72 11.42
CA LEU A 247 -6.82 3.88 10.57
C LEU A 247 -8.15 4.57 10.88
N GLU A 248 -8.99 4.01 11.76
CA GLU A 248 -10.33 4.52 12.04
C GLU A 248 -10.35 6.02 12.31
N LYS A 249 -9.60 6.48 13.32
CA LYS A 249 -9.54 7.92 13.68
C LYS A 249 -9.01 8.79 12.54
N THR A 250 -8.05 8.28 11.79
CA THR A 250 -7.48 8.99 10.63
C THR A 250 -8.55 9.15 9.55
N LEU A 251 -9.25 8.08 9.21
CA LEU A 251 -10.31 8.08 8.21
C LEU A 251 -11.48 8.98 8.63
N GLN A 252 -11.86 8.96 9.92
CA GLN A 252 -12.87 9.88 10.48
C GLN A 252 -12.43 11.34 10.33
N THR A 253 -11.17 11.66 10.64
CA THR A 253 -10.62 13.01 10.45
C THR A 253 -10.61 13.43 8.98
N MET A 254 -10.44 12.50 8.06
CA MET A 254 -10.52 12.72 6.61
C MET A 254 -11.96 12.84 6.09
N GLY A 255 -12.97 12.55 6.92
CA GLY A 255 -14.39 12.71 6.59
C GLY A 255 -15.18 11.40 6.39
N ILE A 256 -14.57 10.24 6.61
CA ILE A 256 -15.25 8.94 6.57
C ILE A 256 -15.73 8.60 7.98
N ASN A 257 -16.98 8.89 8.30
CA ASN A 257 -17.56 8.68 9.62
C ASN A 257 -18.64 7.59 9.62
N ALA A 258 -19.53 7.62 8.64
CA ALA A 258 -20.73 6.80 8.60
C ALA A 258 -20.45 5.29 8.66
N MET A 259 -19.35 4.81 8.02
CA MET A 259 -19.00 3.40 8.01
C MET A 259 -18.63 2.83 9.39
N PHE A 260 -18.32 3.67 10.37
CA PHE A 260 -17.98 3.30 11.75
C PHE A 260 -19.14 3.45 12.73
N GLN A 261 -20.35 3.75 12.26
CA GLN A 261 -21.53 3.98 13.07
C GLN A 261 -22.53 2.84 12.94
N ASN A 262 -23.44 2.72 13.91
CA ASN A 262 -24.49 1.69 13.91
C ASN A 262 -25.51 1.84 12.75
N PHE A 263 -25.50 2.98 12.04
CA PHE A 263 -26.32 3.25 10.87
C PHE A 263 -25.55 3.09 9.55
N ALA A 264 -24.35 2.49 9.60
CA ALA A 264 -23.60 2.17 8.40
C ALA A 264 -24.44 1.30 7.46
N ASP A 265 -24.51 1.72 6.19
CA ASP A 265 -25.37 1.06 5.20
C ASP A 265 -24.50 0.25 4.23
N PHE A 266 -24.54 -1.08 4.37
CA PHE A 266 -23.87 -2.08 3.56
C PHE A 266 -24.87 -3.06 2.89
N ASN A 267 -26.11 -2.62 2.68
CA ASN A 267 -27.19 -3.47 2.14
C ASN A 267 -26.89 -4.04 0.76
N GLU A 268 -26.06 -3.38 -0.04
CA GLU A 268 -25.65 -3.91 -1.35
C GLU A 268 -24.61 -5.05 -1.26
N MET A 269 -23.99 -5.24 -0.08
CA MET A 269 -22.95 -6.25 0.10
C MET A 269 -23.54 -7.67 0.16
N TYR A 270 -24.72 -7.84 0.74
CA TYR A 270 -25.33 -9.16 1.00
C TYR A 270 -26.56 -9.41 0.16
N ALA A 271 -26.89 -10.71 -0.06
CA ALA A 271 -27.98 -11.15 -0.94
C ALA A 271 -29.38 -10.78 -0.41
N ASP A 272 -29.55 -10.71 0.93
CA ASP A 272 -30.81 -10.46 1.62
C ASP A 272 -30.65 -9.28 2.61
N GLY A 273 -30.02 -8.21 2.17
CA GLY A 273 -29.76 -7.01 2.95
C GLY A 273 -30.98 -6.11 3.17
#